data_938e9fbee6c6ccf59ce082781a6321d1
#
_entry.id   938e9fbee6c6ccf59ce082781a6321d1
#
_cell.length_a   1.000
_cell.length_b   1.000
_cell.length_c   1.000
_cell.angle_alpha   90.00
_cell.angle_beta   90.00
_cell.angle_gamma   90.00
#
_symmetry.space_group_name_H-M   'P 1'
#
loop_
_entity.id
_entity.type
_entity.pdbx_description
1 polymer ?
#
loop_
_entity_poly.entity_id
_entity_poly.type
_entity_poly.pdbx_seq_one_letter_code
_entity_poly.pdbx_strand_id
1 'polypeptide(L)'
;YKEATTNEIISALPEVSKASVYNHIKLLESNHIIQVVHENRIRGTVEKTYALNKAEKNNEFSAILTFLLSLLWDFQKYYSDQERDPSEDMLFAGRDYLLLTDEEFKQFTDEYEKLCTKYMEKKSINAKPRNISIISSPVFEEGMLK
;
A
#
# COMPACT_ATOMS: atom_id res chain seq x y z
N TYR A 1 1.38 -0.57 18.89
CA TYR A 1 0.61 -1.66 19.50
C TYR A 1 1.28 -2.98 19.15
N LYS A 2 1.44 -3.89 20.16
CA LYS A 2 1.96 -5.25 19.88
C LYS A 2 0.85 -6.19 19.44
N GLU A 3 -0.37 -5.93 19.88
CA GLU A 3 -1.58 -6.72 19.64
C GLU A 3 -2.78 -5.78 19.59
N ALA A 4 -3.79 -6.11 18.78
CA ALA A 4 -5.02 -5.33 18.69
C ALA A 4 -6.21 -6.21 18.28
N THR A 5 -7.37 -5.92 18.85
CA THR A 5 -8.65 -6.50 18.44
C THR A 5 -9.17 -5.82 17.17
N THR A 6 -10.09 -6.47 16.45
CA THR A 6 -10.75 -5.85 15.29
C THR A 6 -11.40 -4.52 15.65
N ASN A 7 -12.03 -4.41 16.84
CA ASN A 7 -12.69 -3.18 17.27
C ASN A 7 -11.68 -2.05 17.57
N GLU A 8 -10.54 -2.37 18.15
CA GLU A 8 -9.46 -1.39 18.39
C GLU A 8 -8.88 -0.89 17.05
N ILE A 9 -8.68 -1.79 16.09
CA ILE A 9 -8.23 -1.42 14.74
C ILE A 9 -9.25 -0.48 14.07
N ILE A 10 -10.54 -0.82 14.10
CA ILE A 10 -11.61 0.04 13.55
C ILE A 10 -11.62 1.41 14.23
N SER A 11 -11.47 1.44 15.55
CA SER A 11 -11.47 2.69 16.32
C SER A 11 -10.25 3.57 16.07
N ALA A 12 -9.12 2.96 15.72
CA ALA A 12 -7.90 3.67 15.34
C ALA A 12 -7.96 4.25 13.91
N LEU A 13 -8.94 3.82 13.11
CA LEU A 13 -9.09 4.13 11.69
C LEU A 13 -10.50 4.69 11.38
N PRO A 14 -10.89 5.82 12.00
CA PRO A 14 -12.26 6.33 11.93
C PRO A 14 -12.70 6.73 10.51
N GLU A 15 -11.76 7.12 9.65
CA GLU A 15 -12.01 7.50 8.27
C GLU A 15 -12.17 6.31 7.31
N VAL A 16 -11.88 5.08 7.75
CA VAL A 16 -12.04 3.87 6.92
C VAL A 16 -13.33 3.15 7.26
N SER A 17 -14.07 2.74 6.23
CA SER A 17 -15.28 1.96 6.45
C SER A 17 -14.96 0.65 7.18
N LYS A 18 -15.84 0.23 8.10
CA LYS A 18 -15.68 -1.05 8.82
C LYS A 18 -15.51 -2.23 7.86
N ALA A 19 -16.24 -2.24 6.74
CA ALA A 19 -16.14 -3.28 5.73
C ALA A 19 -14.74 -3.34 5.10
N SER A 20 -14.14 -2.17 4.80
CA SER A 20 -12.76 -2.10 4.30
C SER A 20 -11.75 -2.60 5.33
N VAL A 21 -11.90 -2.22 6.61
CA VAL A 21 -11.02 -2.71 7.68
C VAL A 21 -11.08 -4.24 7.78
N TYR A 22 -12.29 -4.83 7.74
CA TYR A 22 -12.43 -6.30 7.76
C TYR A 22 -11.77 -6.96 6.55
N ASN A 23 -11.89 -6.38 5.35
CA ASN A 23 -11.25 -6.91 4.15
C ASN A 23 -9.72 -6.82 4.23
N HIS A 24 -9.19 -5.71 4.75
CA HIS A 24 -7.75 -5.56 4.96
C HIS A 24 -7.21 -6.55 6.00
N ILE A 25 -7.91 -6.74 7.13
CA ILE A 25 -7.55 -7.75 8.14
C ILE A 25 -7.50 -9.15 7.52
N LYS A 26 -8.53 -9.53 6.73
CA LYS A 26 -8.53 -10.82 6.03
C LYS A 26 -7.36 -10.98 5.07
N LEU A 27 -7.04 -9.93 4.33
CA LEU A 27 -5.90 -9.93 3.40
C LEU A 27 -4.58 -10.12 4.16
N LEU A 28 -4.38 -9.40 5.26
CA LEU A 28 -3.20 -9.51 6.10
C LEU A 28 -3.08 -10.89 6.76
N GLU A 29 -4.22 -11.44 7.25
CA GLU A 29 -4.29 -12.78 7.86
C GLU A 29 -4.00 -13.87 6.81
N SER A 30 -4.62 -13.81 5.62
CA SER A 30 -4.43 -14.80 4.55
C SER A 30 -3.00 -14.79 3.97
N ASN A 31 -2.31 -13.67 4.06
CA ASN A 31 -0.90 -13.55 3.66
C ASN A 31 0.07 -13.69 4.84
N HIS A 32 -0.40 -14.21 5.98
CA HIS A 32 0.40 -14.50 7.17
C HIS A 32 1.18 -13.30 7.75
N ILE A 33 0.79 -12.06 7.43
CA ILE A 33 1.42 -10.86 7.97
C ILE A 33 0.99 -10.63 9.42
N ILE A 34 -0.28 -10.89 9.69
CA ILE A 34 -0.83 -10.94 11.04
C ILE A 34 -1.34 -12.35 11.34
N GLN A 35 -1.35 -12.69 12.61
CA GLN A 35 -1.90 -13.95 13.11
C GLN A 35 -2.86 -13.69 14.27
N VAL A 36 -3.86 -14.55 14.39
CA VAL A 36 -4.75 -14.54 15.56
C VAL A 36 -3.98 -15.09 16.77
N VAL A 37 -3.86 -14.28 17.79
CA VAL A 37 -3.17 -14.68 19.05
C VAL A 37 -4.14 -15.01 20.18
N HIS A 38 -5.34 -14.40 20.14
CA HIS A 38 -6.42 -14.68 21.10
C HIS A 38 -7.78 -14.67 20.40
N GLU A 39 -8.68 -15.54 20.88
CA GLU A 39 -10.09 -15.56 20.48
C GLU A 39 -10.95 -15.54 21.75
N ASN A 40 -11.81 -14.52 21.89
CA ASN A 40 -12.76 -14.39 22.98
C ASN A 40 -14.19 -14.49 22.45
N ARG A 41 -15.02 -15.35 23.08
CA ARG A 41 -16.44 -15.42 22.78
C ARG A 41 -17.20 -14.40 23.62
N ILE A 42 -17.75 -13.37 22.98
CA ILE A 42 -18.53 -12.33 23.61
C ILE A 42 -19.94 -12.37 23.02
N ARG A 43 -20.94 -12.74 23.83
CA ARG A 43 -22.37 -12.74 23.46
C ARG A 43 -22.69 -13.42 22.10
N GLY A 44 -22.06 -14.59 21.85
CA GLY A 44 -22.28 -15.37 20.62
C GLY A 44 -21.45 -14.97 19.42
N THR A 45 -20.62 -13.93 19.54
CA THR A 45 -19.65 -13.51 18.51
C THR A 45 -18.23 -13.83 18.96
N VAL A 46 -17.36 -14.19 18.03
CA VAL A 46 -15.93 -14.40 18.32
C VAL A 46 -15.18 -13.10 18.03
N GLU A 47 -14.62 -12.50 19.08
CA GLU A 47 -13.68 -11.39 18.93
C GLU A 47 -12.26 -11.95 18.82
N LYS A 48 -11.57 -11.58 17.74
CA LYS A 48 -10.19 -11.98 17.46
C LYS A 48 -9.23 -10.86 17.83
N THR A 49 -8.12 -11.22 18.47
CA THR A 49 -6.97 -10.34 18.69
C THR A 49 -5.84 -10.75 17.76
N TYR A 50 -5.28 -9.79 17.06
CA TYR A 50 -4.24 -10.00 16.08
C TYR A 50 -2.90 -9.44 16.55
N ALA A 51 -1.82 -10.11 16.17
CA ALA A 51 -0.46 -9.62 16.31
C ALA A 51 0.29 -9.78 14.97
N LEU A 52 1.37 -9.02 14.81
CA LEU A 52 2.28 -9.21 13.67
C LEU A 52 2.92 -10.59 13.76
N ASN A 53 2.91 -11.32 12.65
CA ASN A 53 3.58 -12.60 12.55
C ASN A 53 5.09 -12.39 12.40
N LYS A 54 5.84 -12.58 13.49
CA LYS A 54 7.31 -12.42 13.51
C LYS A 54 8.07 -13.60 12.96
N ALA A 55 7.39 -14.71 12.73
CA ALA A 55 8.03 -15.99 12.36
C ALA A 55 8.27 -16.12 10.84
N GLU A 56 7.66 -15.30 10.01
CA GLU A 56 7.86 -15.40 8.57
C GLU A 56 9.13 -14.68 8.11
N LYS A 57 9.97 -15.46 7.41
CA LYS A 57 11.21 -15.00 6.77
C LYS A 57 10.96 -14.08 5.55
N ASN A 58 9.72 -13.83 5.15
CA ASN A 58 9.36 -13.00 4.00
C ASN A 58 9.15 -11.53 4.39
N ASN A 59 10.20 -10.95 4.98
CA ASN A 59 10.22 -9.53 5.36
C ASN A 59 9.98 -8.60 4.14
N GLU A 60 10.41 -9.04 2.94
CA GLU A 60 10.29 -8.28 1.69
C GLU A 60 8.84 -8.20 1.20
N PHE A 61 8.12 -9.33 1.14
CA PHE A 61 6.71 -9.32 0.74
C PHE A 61 5.84 -8.51 1.71
N SER A 62 6.08 -8.65 3.03
CA SER A 62 5.38 -7.85 4.05
C SER A 62 5.62 -6.35 3.88
N ALA A 63 6.85 -5.96 3.52
CA ALA A 63 7.20 -4.57 3.25
C ALA A 63 6.46 -4.04 2.01
N ILE A 64 6.46 -4.81 0.90
CA ILE A 64 5.74 -4.47 -0.32
C ILE A 64 4.24 -4.35 -0.05
N LEU A 65 3.65 -5.31 0.66
CA LEU A 65 2.22 -5.28 0.97
C LEU A 65 1.85 -4.09 1.87
N THR A 66 2.66 -3.78 2.88
CA THR A 66 2.47 -2.61 3.73
C THR A 66 2.53 -1.33 2.89
N PHE A 67 3.46 -1.24 1.97
CA PHE A 67 3.56 -0.11 1.04
C PHE A 67 2.32 0.01 0.15
N LEU A 68 1.84 -1.07 -0.46
CA LEU A 68 0.63 -1.08 -1.29
C LEU A 68 -0.62 -0.68 -0.49
N LEU A 69 -0.74 -1.15 0.76
CA LEU A 69 -1.84 -0.77 1.64
C LEU A 69 -1.77 0.71 2.02
N SER A 70 -0.58 1.27 2.23
CA SER A 70 -0.43 2.71 2.49
C SER A 70 -0.87 3.56 1.30
N LEU A 71 -0.53 3.15 0.06
CA LEU A 71 -1.02 3.81 -1.15
C LEU A 71 -2.55 3.74 -1.27
N LEU A 72 -3.13 2.56 -1.03
CA LEU A 72 -4.59 2.40 -1.05
C LEU A 72 -5.27 3.32 -0.04
N TRP A 73 -4.68 3.46 1.15
CA TRP A 73 -5.16 4.37 2.19
C TRP A 73 -5.11 5.82 1.74
N ASP A 74 -4.00 6.27 1.18
CA ASP A 74 -3.83 7.64 0.68
C ASP A 74 -4.87 7.96 -0.39
N PHE A 75 -5.15 7.02 -1.31
CA PHE A 75 -6.20 7.18 -2.32
C PHE A 75 -7.60 7.19 -1.70
N GLN A 76 -7.90 6.31 -0.74
CA GLN A 76 -9.20 6.31 -0.06
C GLN A 76 -9.44 7.65 0.65
N LYS A 77 -8.45 8.18 1.35
CA LYS A 77 -8.51 9.48 2.01
C LYS A 77 -8.72 10.60 0.99
N TYR A 78 -7.98 10.57 -0.11
CA TYR A 78 -8.12 11.57 -1.18
C TYR A 78 -9.54 11.60 -1.75
N TYR A 79 -10.10 10.45 -2.13
CA TYR A 79 -11.44 10.34 -2.72
C TYR A 79 -12.60 10.46 -1.70
N SER A 80 -12.34 10.43 -0.41
CA SER A 80 -13.33 10.74 0.61
C SER A 80 -13.57 12.24 0.80
N ASP A 81 -12.64 13.07 0.33
CA ASP A 81 -12.73 14.53 0.37
C ASP A 81 -13.44 15.04 -0.90
N GLN A 82 -14.66 15.53 -0.74
CA GLN A 82 -15.49 16.01 -1.86
C GLN A 82 -14.99 17.32 -2.50
N GLU A 83 -14.06 18.02 -1.86
CA GLU A 83 -13.47 19.25 -2.40
C GLU A 83 -12.27 18.97 -3.32
N ARG A 84 -11.84 17.70 -3.45
CA ARG A 84 -10.71 17.32 -4.29
C ARG A 84 -11.12 17.10 -5.74
N ASP A 85 -10.31 17.64 -6.65
CA ASP A 85 -10.42 17.40 -8.09
C ASP A 85 -9.15 16.70 -8.60
N PRO A 86 -9.24 15.44 -9.04
CA PRO A 86 -8.08 14.70 -9.56
C PRO A 86 -7.39 15.39 -10.73
N SER A 87 -8.13 16.12 -11.57
CA SER A 87 -7.57 16.82 -12.73
C SER A 87 -6.78 18.05 -12.30
N GLU A 88 -7.32 18.85 -11.38
CA GLU A 88 -6.64 20.02 -10.82
C GLU A 88 -5.43 19.61 -9.97
N ASP A 89 -5.55 18.53 -9.22
CA ASP A 89 -4.46 17.98 -8.42
C ASP A 89 -3.44 17.19 -9.24
N MET A 90 -3.65 17.03 -10.56
CA MET A 90 -2.79 16.24 -11.47
C MET A 90 -2.57 14.81 -10.96
N LEU A 91 -3.63 14.21 -10.39
CA LEU A 91 -3.57 12.84 -9.93
C LEU A 91 -3.68 11.91 -11.12
N PHE A 92 -2.74 10.98 -11.24
CA PHE A 92 -2.77 9.93 -12.26
C PHE A 92 -2.27 8.60 -11.69
N ALA A 93 -2.72 7.51 -12.28
CA ALA A 93 -2.17 6.18 -12.08
C ALA A 93 -2.03 5.53 -13.45
N GLY A 94 -0.91 4.88 -13.67
CA GLY A 94 -0.62 4.19 -14.94
C GLY A 94 0.12 2.88 -14.70
N ARG A 95 0.06 2.01 -15.69
CA ARG A 95 0.86 0.79 -15.77
C ARG A 95 1.37 0.65 -17.19
N ASP A 96 2.69 0.61 -17.33
CA ASP A 96 3.37 0.38 -18.58
C ASP A 96 4.07 -0.98 -18.56
N TYR A 97 4.13 -1.61 -19.72
CA TYR A 97 4.86 -2.86 -19.93
C TYR A 97 6.10 -2.57 -20.76
N LEU A 98 7.25 -2.76 -20.15
CA LEU A 98 8.54 -2.53 -20.81
C LEU A 98 9.21 -3.88 -21.08
N LEU A 99 9.69 -4.07 -22.31
CA LEU A 99 10.51 -5.22 -22.69
C LEU A 99 11.96 -4.76 -22.72
N LEU A 100 12.68 -5.03 -21.66
CA LEU A 100 14.05 -4.58 -21.43
C LEU A 100 14.94 -5.75 -21.03
N THR A 101 16.19 -5.72 -21.47
CA THR A 101 17.24 -6.56 -20.88
C THR A 101 17.56 -6.09 -19.46
N ASP A 102 18.30 -6.90 -18.70
CA ASP A 102 18.71 -6.53 -17.32
C ASP A 102 19.58 -5.24 -17.33
N GLU A 103 20.43 -5.08 -18.35
CA GLU A 103 21.27 -3.90 -18.52
C GLU A 103 20.45 -2.66 -18.83
N GLU A 104 19.47 -2.77 -19.72
CA GLU A 104 18.56 -1.67 -20.05
C GLU A 104 17.65 -1.31 -18.87
N PHE A 105 17.18 -2.31 -18.12
CA PHE A 105 16.40 -2.06 -16.91
C PHE A 105 17.21 -1.35 -15.83
N LYS A 106 18.48 -1.73 -15.66
CA LYS A 106 19.40 -1.02 -14.76
C LYS A 106 19.60 0.41 -15.19
N GLN A 107 19.83 0.66 -16.50
CA GLN A 107 19.96 2.02 -17.02
C GLN A 107 18.70 2.83 -16.75
N PHE A 108 17.51 2.27 -17.00
CA PHE A 108 16.22 2.90 -16.72
C PHE A 108 16.11 3.31 -15.23
N THR A 109 16.46 2.42 -14.30
CA THR A 109 16.40 2.72 -12.87
C THR A 109 17.39 3.80 -12.45
N ASP A 110 18.60 3.80 -13.00
CA ASP A 110 19.61 4.84 -12.75
C ASP A 110 19.17 6.22 -13.28
N GLU A 111 18.52 6.26 -14.44
CA GLU A 111 17.97 7.50 -15.03
C GLU A 111 16.78 8.03 -14.21
N TYR A 112 15.91 7.12 -13.75
CA TYR A 112 14.79 7.47 -12.85
C TYR A 112 15.28 8.07 -11.54
N GLU A 113 16.30 7.47 -10.90
CA GLU A 113 16.90 7.99 -9.67
C GLU A 113 17.47 9.40 -9.85
N LYS A 114 18.21 9.62 -10.96
CA LYS A 114 18.73 10.95 -11.32
C LYS A 114 17.61 11.97 -11.52
N LEU A 115 16.52 11.56 -12.19
CA LEU A 115 15.35 12.40 -12.38
C LEU A 115 14.72 12.80 -11.04
N CYS A 116 14.50 11.84 -10.15
CA CYS A 116 13.96 12.10 -8.81
C CYS A 116 14.86 13.06 -8.03
N THR A 117 16.16 12.79 -7.95
CA THR A 117 17.14 13.63 -7.26
C THR A 117 17.10 15.06 -7.77
N LYS A 118 17.10 15.25 -9.08
CA LYS A 118 17.01 16.57 -9.72
C LYS A 118 15.77 17.38 -9.26
N TYR A 119 14.63 16.70 -9.06
CA TYR A 119 13.39 17.37 -8.65
C TYR A 119 13.27 17.50 -7.14
N MET A 120 13.86 16.62 -6.35
CA MET A 120 13.91 16.73 -4.88
C MET A 120 14.74 17.93 -4.42
N GLU A 121 15.75 18.31 -5.17
CA GLU A 121 16.60 19.49 -4.87
C GLU A 121 15.92 20.83 -5.21
N LYS A 122 14.82 20.81 -5.98
CA LYS A 122 14.12 22.03 -6.34
C LYS A 122 13.39 22.67 -5.15
N LYS A 123 13.62 23.94 -4.93
CA LYS A 123 12.95 24.77 -3.92
C LYS A 123 12.20 25.90 -4.63
N SER A 124 11.01 25.62 -5.13
CA SER A 124 10.20 26.62 -5.81
C SER A 124 9.23 27.30 -4.83
N ILE A 125 9.06 28.61 -4.98
CA ILE A 125 8.03 29.37 -4.26
C ILE A 125 6.67 28.82 -4.72
N ASN A 126 5.74 28.60 -3.79
CA ASN A 126 4.41 28.01 -4.02
C ASN A 126 4.42 26.53 -4.48
N ALA A 127 5.51 25.81 -4.23
CA ALA A 127 5.55 24.35 -4.49
C ALA A 127 4.51 23.61 -3.62
N LYS A 128 3.73 22.75 -4.26
CA LYS A 128 2.84 21.80 -3.55
C LYS A 128 3.58 20.47 -3.37
N PRO A 129 3.44 19.80 -2.21
CA PRO A 129 4.02 18.47 -2.04
C PRO A 129 3.37 17.49 -3.00
N ARG A 130 4.18 16.61 -3.59
CA ARG A 130 3.74 15.55 -4.50
C ARG A 130 4.30 14.22 -4.02
N ASN A 131 3.46 13.21 -3.92
CA ASN A 131 3.89 11.85 -3.67
C ASN A 131 3.94 11.10 -5.01
N ILE A 132 5.09 10.56 -5.36
CA ILE A 132 5.31 9.75 -6.55
C ILE A 132 5.80 8.39 -6.09
N SER A 133 5.07 7.33 -6.45
CA SER A 133 5.43 5.96 -6.14
C SER A 133 5.65 5.20 -7.44
N ILE A 134 6.75 4.47 -7.53
CA ILE A 134 7.03 3.57 -8.64
C ILE A 134 7.15 2.15 -8.10
N ILE A 135 6.56 1.20 -8.80
CA ILE A 135 6.57 -0.22 -8.46
C ILE A 135 7.00 -0.97 -9.71
N SER A 136 8.04 -1.78 -9.57
CA SER A 136 8.43 -2.76 -10.58
C SER A 136 8.08 -4.16 -10.09
N SER A 137 7.47 -4.95 -10.95
CA SER A 137 7.18 -6.35 -10.67
C SER A 137 7.43 -7.20 -11.92
N PRO A 138 7.89 -8.44 -11.77
CA PRO A 138 7.94 -9.35 -12.90
C PRO A 138 6.54 -9.58 -13.45
N VAL A 139 6.45 -9.76 -14.76
CA VAL A 139 5.19 -10.11 -15.43
C VAL A 139 5.13 -11.61 -15.60
N PHE A 140 4.05 -12.24 -15.14
CA PHE A 140 3.80 -13.65 -15.37
C PHE A 140 3.15 -13.83 -16.75
N GLU A 141 3.69 -14.71 -17.60
CA GLU A 141 3.39 -14.83 -19.02
C GLU A 141 1.93 -15.13 -19.40
N GLU A 142 1.07 -15.53 -18.49
CA GLU A 142 -0.33 -15.93 -18.79
C GLU A 142 -1.25 -14.77 -19.26
N GLY A 143 -0.77 -13.52 -19.34
CA GLY A 143 -1.58 -12.35 -19.67
C GLY A 143 -1.03 -11.39 -20.72
N MET A 144 0.12 -11.63 -21.30
CA MET A 144 0.87 -10.58 -22.00
C MET A 144 0.70 -10.43 -23.51
N LEU A 145 0.12 -11.37 -24.22
CA LEU A 145 0.01 -11.27 -25.69
C LEU A 145 -1.38 -11.71 -26.17
N LYS A 146 -2.32 -10.77 -26.10
CA LYS A 146 -3.47 -10.78 -27.01
C LYS A 146 -3.69 -9.38 -27.58
#